data_d961b0eb939d27b5e61ebccdfd976f78
#
_entry.id   d961b0eb939d27b5e61ebccdfd976f78
#
_cell.length_a   1.000
_cell.length_b   1.000
_cell.length_c   1.000
_cell.angle_alpha   90.00
_cell.angle_beta   90.00
_cell.angle_gamma   90.00
#
_symmetry.space_group_name_H-M   'P 1'
#
loop_
_entity.id
_entity.type
_entity.pdbx_description
1 polymer ?
#
loop_
_entity_poly.entity_id
_entity_poly.type
_entity_poly.pdbx_seq_one_letter_code
_entity_poly.pdbx_strand_id
1 'polypeptide(L)'
;KMMGAKDIKDFKSLVEKQFSNQYSQALNSITKKEILDQIEKNHQVDLPQNLIDQEILIMTKNLKPEDKQKHKLNNEKLAKSRIKLGLLLNEYGEKNNLKVSDDEVRNEIQKQIKGMPGQEKMVLEYYQKNPSASQSLKGSLYEEKIIELIKSKINLTSKEINIKEAEKIIAQFNRLNMDTEKSKTTSP
;
A
#
# COMPACT_ATOMS: atom_id res chain seq x y z
N LYS A 1 -8.02 33.76 5.38
CA LYS A 1 -8.74 32.52 5.80
C LYS A 1 -7.85 31.34 5.41
N MET A 2 -6.98 30.93 6.31
CA MET A 2 -6.11 29.78 6.08
C MET A 2 -6.93 28.50 6.22
N MET A 3 -6.82 27.58 5.28
CA MET A 3 -7.42 26.24 5.24
C MET A 3 -8.96 26.17 5.35
N GLY A 4 -9.69 27.24 5.00
CA GLY A 4 -11.17 27.25 5.05
C GLY A 4 -11.78 27.33 6.44
N ALA A 5 -10.98 27.50 7.49
CA ALA A 5 -11.45 27.62 8.88
C ALA A 5 -12.26 28.89 9.11
N LYS A 6 -13.34 28.79 9.90
CA LYS A 6 -14.24 29.89 10.26
C LYS A 6 -13.67 30.74 11.39
N ASP A 7 -13.04 30.10 12.35
CA ASP A 7 -12.40 30.70 13.54
C ASP A 7 -11.21 29.87 14.02
N ILE A 8 -10.56 30.30 15.12
CA ILE A 8 -9.40 29.63 15.72
C ILE A 8 -9.76 28.22 16.23
N LYS A 9 -10.97 28.01 16.75
CA LYS A 9 -11.43 26.74 17.28
C LYS A 9 -11.62 25.74 16.14
N ASP A 10 -12.24 26.18 15.06
CA ASP A 10 -12.44 25.38 13.85
C ASP A 10 -11.08 25.04 13.21
N PHE A 11 -10.15 26.02 13.16
CA PHE A 11 -8.79 25.79 12.68
C PHE A 11 -8.06 24.70 13.50
N LYS A 12 -8.10 24.77 14.83
CA LYS A 12 -7.49 23.74 15.69
C LYS A 12 -8.09 22.35 15.41
N SER A 13 -9.42 22.26 15.33
CA SER A 13 -10.11 21.01 15.04
C SER A 13 -9.74 20.43 13.67
N LEU A 14 -9.61 21.27 12.64
CA LEU A 14 -9.17 20.85 11.32
C LEU A 14 -7.72 20.32 11.33
N VAL A 15 -6.84 21.00 12.05
CA VAL A 15 -5.43 20.57 12.21
C VAL A 15 -5.35 19.26 12.99
N GLU A 16 -6.04 19.12 14.11
CA GLU A 16 -6.10 17.88 14.88
C GLU A 16 -6.62 16.71 14.04
N LYS A 17 -7.70 16.94 13.29
CA LYS A 17 -8.27 15.93 12.39
C LYS A 17 -7.30 15.53 11.28
N GLN A 18 -6.57 16.48 10.72
CA GLN A 18 -5.57 16.23 9.68
C GLN A 18 -4.42 15.36 10.22
N PHE A 19 -3.88 15.71 11.38
CA PHE A 19 -2.82 14.92 12.03
C PHE A 19 -3.32 13.53 12.43
N SER A 20 -4.49 13.44 13.04
CA SER A 20 -5.09 12.15 13.41
C SER A 20 -5.25 11.24 12.18
N ASN A 21 -5.74 11.77 11.07
CA ASN A 21 -5.86 11.02 9.82
C ASN A 21 -4.48 10.55 9.30
N GLN A 22 -3.46 11.39 9.38
CA GLN A 22 -2.11 11.09 8.94
C GLN A 22 -1.49 9.93 9.74
N TYR A 23 -1.60 9.99 11.08
CA TYR A 23 -1.15 8.90 11.95
C TYR A 23 -1.94 7.61 11.73
N SER A 24 -3.27 7.72 11.59
CA SER A 24 -4.13 6.56 11.31
C SER A 24 -3.77 5.88 10.00
N GLN A 25 -3.48 6.64 8.95
CA GLN A 25 -3.05 6.09 7.67
C GLN A 25 -1.69 5.37 7.79
N ALA A 26 -0.72 5.98 8.48
CA ALA A 26 0.59 5.37 8.70
C ALA A 26 0.49 4.06 9.52
N LEU A 27 -0.29 4.06 10.61
CA LEU A 27 -0.51 2.89 11.44
C LEU A 27 -1.28 1.78 10.70
N ASN A 28 -2.27 2.15 9.89
CA ASN A 28 -2.98 1.20 9.04
C ASN A 28 -2.05 0.54 8.00
N SER A 29 -1.11 1.30 7.43
CA SER A 29 -0.11 0.75 6.51
C SER A 29 0.83 -0.24 7.21
N ILE A 30 1.20 0.03 8.47
CA ILE A 30 1.99 -0.89 9.29
C ILE A 30 1.20 -2.18 9.55
N THR A 31 -0.03 -2.05 10.03
CA THR A 31 -0.91 -3.21 10.28
C THR A 31 -1.15 -4.04 9.02
N LYS A 32 -1.37 -3.39 7.88
CA LYS A 32 -1.51 -4.06 6.58
C LYS A 32 -0.26 -4.88 6.26
N LYS A 33 0.93 -4.27 6.41
CA LYS A 33 2.18 -4.98 6.15
C LYS A 33 2.37 -6.17 7.08
N GLU A 34 2.11 -6.02 8.37
CA GLU A 34 2.20 -7.13 9.33
C GLU A 34 1.27 -8.28 8.98
N ILE A 35 0.03 -7.99 8.56
CA ILE A 35 -0.91 -9.02 8.08
C ILE A 35 -0.33 -9.74 6.85
N LEU A 36 0.17 -9.00 5.86
CA LEU A 36 0.76 -9.57 4.65
C LEU A 36 1.99 -10.42 4.95
N ASP A 37 2.88 -9.95 5.83
CA ASP A 37 4.07 -10.69 6.26
C ASP A 37 3.69 -12.01 6.96
N GLN A 38 2.63 -12.02 7.79
CA GLN A 38 2.12 -13.22 8.42
C GLN A 38 1.48 -14.19 7.42
N ILE A 39 0.73 -13.69 6.45
CA ILE A 39 0.16 -14.50 5.36
C ILE A 39 1.29 -15.16 4.57
N GLU A 40 2.29 -14.39 4.18
CA GLU A 40 3.43 -14.89 3.42
C GLU A 40 4.21 -15.96 4.18
N LYS A 41 4.45 -15.75 5.47
CA LYS A 41 5.21 -16.67 6.33
C LYS A 41 4.47 -17.98 6.57
N ASN A 42 3.16 -17.93 6.76
CA ASN A 42 2.37 -19.09 7.19
C ASN A 42 1.85 -19.94 6.03
N HIS A 43 2.04 -19.51 4.78
CA HIS A 43 1.60 -20.27 3.62
C HIS A 43 2.80 -20.63 2.74
N GLN A 44 2.84 -21.86 2.25
CA GLN A 44 3.77 -22.29 1.22
C GLN A 44 2.99 -22.44 -0.09
N VAL A 45 3.53 -21.85 -1.14
CA VAL A 45 2.93 -21.88 -2.49
C VAL A 45 4.04 -22.17 -3.49
N ASP A 46 3.83 -23.14 -4.34
CA ASP A 46 4.72 -23.38 -5.48
C ASP A 46 4.52 -22.28 -6.50
N LEU A 47 5.61 -21.59 -6.80
CA LEU A 47 5.58 -20.44 -7.68
C LEU A 47 6.10 -20.81 -9.07
N PRO A 48 5.30 -20.67 -10.12
CA PRO A 48 5.75 -20.89 -11.48
C PRO A 48 6.90 -19.94 -11.85
N GLN A 49 8.01 -20.48 -12.34
CA GLN A 49 9.22 -19.69 -12.64
C GLN A 49 8.96 -18.60 -13.68
N ASN A 50 8.10 -18.87 -14.65
CA ASN A 50 7.72 -17.89 -15.67
C ASN A 50 7.05 -16.63 -15.10
N LEU A 51 6.25 -16.76 -14.03
CA LEU A 51 5.65 -15.60 -13.35
C LEU A 51 6.71 -14.79 -12.60
N ILE A 52 7.64 -15.47 -11.94
CA ILE A 52 8.75 -14.81 -11.25
C ILE A 52 9.60 -14.01 -12.25
N ASP A 53 9.94 -14.60 -13.38
CA ASP A 53 10.76 -13.96 -14.43
C ASP A 53 10.04 -12.75 -15.03
N GLN A 54 8.73 -12.85 -15.28
CA GLN A 54 7.91 -11.73 -15.75
C GLN A 54 7.85 -10.59 -14.71
N GLU A 55 7.65 -10.90 -13.43
CA GLU A 55 7.63 -9.89 -12.38
C GLU A 55 8.99 -9.19 -12.24
N ILE A 56 10.11 -9.94 -12.33
CA ILE A 56 11.45 -9.35 -12.34
C ILE A 56 11.61 -8.39 -13.51
N LEU A 57 11.14 -8.76 -14.71
CA LEU A 57 11.20 -7.90 -15.89
C LEU A 57 10.41 -6.60 -15.68
N ILE A 58 9.20 -6.69 -15.12
CA ILE A 58 8.35 -5.53 -14.81
C ILE A 58 9.06 -4.63 -13.79
N MET A 59 9.52 -5.19 -12.67
CA MET A 59 10.18 -4.45 -11.60
C MET A 59 11.47 -3.76 -12.04
N THR A 60 12.20 -4.37 -12.96
CA THR A 60 13.51 -3.88 -13.39
C THR A 60 13.48 -3.13 -14.72
N LYS A 61 12.30 -2.89 -15.30
CA LYS A 61 12.14 -2.28 -16.63
C LYS A 61 12.93 -0.98 -16.79
N ASN A 62 12.91 -0.13 -15.78
CA ASN A 62 13.52 1.20 -15.79
C ASN A 62 14.92 1.24 -15.13
N LEU A 63 15.46 0.10 -14.69
CA LEU A 63 16.79 0.03 -14.09
C LEU A 63 17.88 -0.14 -15.16
N LYS A 64 19.05 0.42 -14.90
CA LYS A 64 20.24 0.20 -15.73
C LYS A 64 20.69 -1.26 -15.64
N PRO A 65 21.34 -1.82 -16.67
CA PRO A 65 21.80 -3.22 -16.67
C PRO A 65 22.68 -3.56 -15.46
N GLU A 66 23.56 -2.65 -15.05
CA GLU A 66 24.47 -2.79 -13.91
C GLU A 66 23.68 -2.94 -12.58
N ASP A 67 22.63 -2.12 -12.39
CA ASP A 67 21.78 -2.16 -11.21
C ASP A 67 20.92 -3.43 -11.18
N LYS A 68 20.47 -3.91 -12.34
CA LYS A 68 19.75 -5.18 -12.46
C LYS A 68 20.60 -6.35 -11.97
N GLN A 69 21.87 -6.40 -12.39
CA GLN A 69 22.79 -7.47 -12.00
C GLN A 69 23.15 -7.38 -10.51
N LYS A 70 23.46 -6.17 -10.04
CA LYS A 70 23.82 -5.92 -8.64
C LYS A 70 22.72 -6.34 -7.65
N HIS A 71 21.48 -6.17 -8.04
CA HIS A 71 20.32 -6.46 -7.17
C HIS A 71 19.55 -7.73 -7.55
N LYS A 72 20.13 -8.60 -8.37
CA LYS A 72 19.46 -9.79 -8.92
C LYS A 72 18.79 -10.65 -7.84
N LEU A 73 19.53 -11.06 -6.81
CA LEU A 73 19.01 -11.92 -5.72
C LEU A 73 17.89 -11.23 -4.93
N ASN A 74 18.02 -9.93 -4.72
CA ASN A 74 16.99 -9.16 -4.01
C ASN A 74 15.73 -9.01 -4.87
N ASN A 75 15.88 -8.73 -6.15
CA ASN A 75 14.76 -8.62 -7.08
C ASN A 75 14.01 -9.95 -7.19
N GLU A 76 14.73 -11.08 -7.22
CA GLU A 76 14.12 -12.40 -7.23
C GLU A 76 13.32 -12.70 -5.95
N LYS A 77 13.88 -12.39 -4.77
CA LYS A 77 13.16 -12.55 -3.49
C LYS A 77 11.90 -11.69 -3.45
N LEU A 78 12.01 -10.44 -3.89
CA LEU A 78 10.89 -9.51 -3.90
C LEU A 78 9.81 -9.93 -4.91
N ALA A 79 10.22 -10.41 -6.09
CA ALA A 79 9.30 -10.94 -7.09
C ALA A 79 8.54 -12.16 -6.56
N LYS A 80 9.26 -13.11 -5.93
CA LYS A 80 8.63 -14.29 -5.28
C LYS A 80 7.62 -13.90 -4.22
N SER A 81 7.96 -12.96 -3.34
CA SER A 81 7.06 -12.44 -2.31
C SER A 81 5.81 -11.81 -2.92
N ARG A 82 5.96 -10.96 -3.92
CA ARG A 82 4.84 -10.29 -4.60
C ARG A 82 3.92 -11.27 -5.32
N ILE A 83 4.48 -12.22 -6.07
CA ILE A 83 3.69 -13.25 -6.75
C ILE A 83 2.95 -14.12 -5.73
N LYS A 84 3.64 -14.57 -4.68
CA LYS A 84 3.05 -15.38 -3.62
C LYS A 84 1.87 -14.68 -2.96
N LEU A 85 2.07 -13.46 -2.51
CA LEU A 85 1.00 -12.67 -1.91
C LEU A 85 -0.14 -12.40 -2.89
N GLY A 86 0.18 -12.05 -4.13
CA GLY A 86 -0.84 -11.84 -5.18
C GLY A 86 -1.73 -13.07 -5.38
N LEU A 87 -1.15 -14.27 -5.48
CA LEU A 87 -1.88 -15.52 -5.63
C LEU A 87 -2.76 -15.82 -4.41
N LEU A 88 -2.19 -15.71 -3.20
CA LEU A 88 -2.92 -15.96 -1.95
C LEU A 88 -4.09 -15.00 -1.76
N LEU A 89 -3.87 -13.71 -1.98
CA LEU A 89 -4.90 -12.70 -1.84
C LEU A 89 -6.00 -12.86 -2.90
N ASN A 90 -5.61 -13.14 -4.15
CA ASN A 90 -6.59 -13.37 -5.22
C ASN A 90 -7.49 -14.56 -4.92
N GLU A 91 -6.90 -15.71 -4.54
CA GLU A 91 -7.66 -16.90 -4.18
C GLU A 91 -8.61 -16.64 -3.00
N TYR A 92 -8.12 -15.91 -1.98
CA TYR A 92 -8.95 -15.55 -0.83
C TYR A 92 -10.11 -14.62 -1.23
N GLY A 93 -9.84 -13.64 -2.07
CA GLY A 93 -10.85 -12.72 -2.56
C GLY A 93 -11.91 -13.41 -3.42
N GLU A 94 -11.50 -14.30 -4.33
CA GLU A 94 -12.41 -15.10 -5.16
C GLU A 94 -13.30 -16.03 -4.31
N LYS A 95 -12.73 -16.73 -3.34
CA LYS A 95 -13.49 -17.61 -2.41
C LYS A 95 -14.52 -16.83 -1.57
N ASN A 96 -14.28 -15.55 -1.34
CA ASN A 96 -15.22 -14.69 -0.61
C ASN A 96 -16.08 -13.81 -1.54
N ASN A 97 -16.08 -14.05 -2.85
CA ASN A 97 -16.82 -13.30 -3.86
C ASN A 97 -16.57 -11.78 -3.83
N LEU A 98 -15.37 -11.37 -3.44
CA LEU A 98 -14.99 -9.95 -3.41
C LEU A 98 -14.84 -9.43 -4.85
N LYS A 99 -15.42 -8.27 -5.09
CA LYS A 99 -15.30 -7.55 -6.35
C LYS A 99 -15.17 -6.06 -6.10
N VAL A 100 -14.51 -5.39 -7.02
CA VAL A 100 -14.44 -3.92 -7.05
C VAL A 100 -15.27 -3.46 -8.24
N SER A 101 -16.31 -2.68 -7.96
CA SER A 101 -17.16 -2.09 -8.99
C SER A 101 -16.48 -0.86 -9.61
N ASP A 102 -16.93 -0.49 -10.79
CA ASP A 102 -16.44 0.72 -11.45
C ASP A 102 -16.86 2.00 -10.70
N ASP A 103 -17.96 1.95 -9.95
CA ASP A 103 -18.38 3.06 -9.09
C ASP A 103 -17.43 3.26 -7.90
N GLU A 104 -16.89 2.19 -7.33
CA GLU A 104 -15.87 2.30 -6.27
C GLU A 104 -14.58 2.93 -6.80
N VAL A 105 -14.17 2.55 -8.00
CA VAL A 105 -13.01 3.16 -8.67
C VAL A 105 -13.26 4.65 -8.91
N ARG A 106 -14.44 5.02 -9.44
CA ARG A 106 -14.81 6.43 -9.64
C ARG A 106 -14.84 7.22 -8.36
N ASN A 107 -15.41 6.65 -7.29
CA ASN A 107 -15.47 7.30 -5.99
C ASN A 107 -14.08 7.54 -5.41
N GLU A 108 -13.15 6.60 -5.59
CA GLU A 108 -11.78 6.77 -5.13
C GLU A 108 -11.04 7.85 -5.94
N ILE A 109 -11.21 7.88 -7.26
CA ILE A 109 -10.69 8.97 -8.10
C ILE A 109 -11.25 10.32 -7.64
N GLN A 110 -12.54 10.40 -7.33
CA GLN A 110 -13.15 11.64 -6.80
C GLN A 110 -12.57 12.05 -5.44
N LYS A 111 -12.26 11.10 -4.56
CA LYS A 111 -11.58 11.41 -3.28
C LYS A 111 -10.18 11.98 -3.53
N GLN A 112 -9.42 11.40 -4.46
CA GLN A 112 -8.11 11.92 -4.83
C GLN A 112 -8.20 13.34 -5.40
N ILE A 113 -9.17 13.60 -6.28
CA ILE A 113 -9.45 14.93 -6.81
C ILE A 113 -9.73 15.93 -5.68
N LYS A 114 -10.60 15.59 -4.74
CA LYS A 114 -10.91 16.44 -3.57
C LYS A 114 -9.71 16.67 -2.66
N GLY A 115 -8.78 15.70 -2.61
CA GLY A 115 -7.54 15.79 -1.83
C GLY A 115 -6.46 16.68 -2.46
N MET A 116 -6.64 17.09 -3.73
CA MET A 116 -5.66 17.88 -4.49
C MET A 116 -6.31 19.17 -5.07
N PRO A 117 -6.69 20.16 -4.24
CA PRO A 117 -7.32 21.38 -4.68
C PRO A 117 -6.46 22.15 -5.69
N GLY A 118 -7.06 22.55 -6.80
CA GLY A 118 -6.38 23.23 -7.91
C GLY A 118 -5.70 22.30 -8.93
N GLN A 119 -5.73 20.99 -8.70
CA GLN A 119 -5.17 19.98 -9.62
C GLN A 119 -6.23 19.00 -10.13
N GLU A 120 -7.50 19.31 -9.95
CA GLU A 120 -8.64 18.44 -10.25
C GLU A 120 -8.62 17.95 -11.70
N LYS A 121 -8.38 18.88 -12.62
CA LYS A 121 -8.30 18.60 -14.06
C LYS A 121 -7.14 17.66 -14.39
N MET A 122 -5.98 17.87 -13.75
CA MET A 122 -4.78 17.06 -13.98
C MET A 122 -5.00 15.61 -13.53
N VAL A 123 -5.61 15.41 -12.36
CA VAL A 123 -5.92 14.07 -11.84
C VAL A 123 -6.91 13.36 -12.76
N LEU A 124 -7.96 14.05 -13.19
CA LEU A 124 -8.97 13.48 -14.09
C LEU A 124 -8.35 13.07 -15.44
N GLU A 125 -7.57 13.97 -16.05
CA GLU A 125 -6.88 13.71 -17.32
C GLU A 125 -5.88 12.56 -17.20
N TYR A 126 -5.21 12.42 -16.06
CA TYR A 126 -4.28 11.32 -15.82
C TYR A 126 -4.98 9.96 -15.92
N TYR A 127 -6.12 9.79 -15.25
CA TYR A 127 -6.88 8.54 -15.32
C TYR A 127 -7.55 8.31 -16.67
N GLN A 128 -7.99 9.36 -17.36
CA GLN A 128 -8.56 9.25 -18.70
C GLN A 128 -7.53 8.83 -19.75
N LYS A 129 -6.31 9.37 -19.65
CA LYS A 129 -5.22 9.09 -20.62
C LYS A 129 -4.45 7.80 -20.30
N ASN A 130 -4.59 7.26 -19.09
CA ASN A 130 -3.86 6.08 -18.62
C ASN A 130 -4.81 4.99 -18.10
N PRO A 131 -5.38 4.15 -18.96
CA PRO A 131 -6.25 3.04 -18.54
C PRO A 131 -5.57 2.08 -17.55
N SER A 132 -4.24 1.90 -17.69
CA SER A 132 -3.44 1.10 -16.75
C SER A 132 -3.43 1.66 -15.34
N ALA A 133 -3.52 2.99 -15.17
CA ALA A 133 -3.63 3.62 -13.85
C ALA A 133 -4.95 3.27 -13.16
N SER A 134 -6.06 3.31 -13.92
CA SER A 134 -7.39 2.89 -13.40
C SER A 134 -7.39 1.41 -13.03
N GLN A 135 -6.74 0.55 -13.83
CA GLN A 135 -6.62 -0.87 -13.50
C GLN A 135 -5.75 -1.11 -12.25
N SER A 136 -4.65 -0.37 -12.10
CA SER A 136 -3.83 -0.42 -10.89
C SER A 136 -4.60 0.04 -9.66
N LEU A 137 -5.39 1.10 -9.78
CA LEU A 137 -6.26 1.57 -8.70
C LEU A 137 -7.30 0.51 -8.31
N LYS A 138 -7.92 -0.14 -9.31
CA LYS A 138 -8.86 -1.25 -9.07
C LYS A 138 -8.20 -2.41 -8.33
N GLY A 139 -6.95 -2.75 -8.67
CA GLY A 139 -6.14 -3.74 -7.96
C GLY A 139 -5.87 -3.35 -6.52
N SER A 140 -5.50 -2.08 -6.25
CA SER A 140 -5.29 -1.57 -4.90
C SER A 140 -6.56 -1.61 -4.05
N LEU A 141 -7.70 -1.22 -4.61
CA LEU A 141 -9.00 -1.29 -3.93
C LEU A 141 -9.40 -2.74 -3.62
N TYR A 142 -9.11 -3.67 -4.53
CA TYR A 142 -9.35 -5.08 -4.31
C TYR A 142 -8.52 -5.62 -3.15
N GLU A 143 -7.24 -5.30 -3.11
CA GLU A 143 -6.35 -5.66 -2.01
C GLU A 143 -6.82 -5.06 -0.68
N GLU A 144 -7.24 -3.79 -0.65
CA GLU A 144 -7.79 -3.16 0.54
C GLU A 144 -9.04 -3.88 1.06
N LYS A 145 -9.97 -4.25 0.16
CA LYS A 145 -11.16 -5.03 0.53
C LYS A 145 -10.80 -6.39 1.14
N ILE A 146 -9.79 -7.06 0.60
CA ILE A 146 -9.32 -8.34 1.14
C ILE A 146 -8.75 -8.13 2.54
N ILE A 147 -7.91 -7.12 2.73
CA ILE A 147 -7.32 -6.81 4.05
C ILE A 147 -8.40 -6.45 5.07
N GLU A 148 -9.39 -5.65 4.70
CA GLU A 148 -10.51 -5.33 5.59
C GLU A 148 -11.35 -6.57 5.94
N LEU A 149 -11.59 -7.45 4.98
CA LEU A 149 -12.26 -8.73 5.25
C LEU A 149 -11.43 -9.61 6.21
N ILE A 150 -10.12 -9.68 6.02
CA ILE A 150 -9.23 -10.41 6.94
C ILE A 150 -9.30 -9.82 8.32
N LYS A 151 -9.18 -8.48 8.46
CA LYS A 151 -9.31 -7.78 9.74
C LYS A 151 -10.65 -8.07 10.44
N SER A 152 -11.74 -8.18 9.69
CA SER A 152 -13.05 -8.48 10.26
C SER A 152 -13.20 -9.91 10.80
N LYS A 153 -12.34 -10.82 10.33
CA LYS A 153 -12.37 -12.25 10.72
C LYS A 153 -11.33 -12.64 11.77
N ILE A 154 -10.37 -11.76 12.07
CA ILE A 154 -9.35 -12.00 13.09
C ILE A 154 -9.67 -11.24 14.37
N ASN A 155 -9.20 -11.77 15.50
CA ASN A 155 -9.31 -11.08 16.77
C ASN A 155 -8.26 -9.95 16.82
N LEU A 156 -8.70 -8.74 16.54
CA LEU A 156 -7.85 -7.56 16.66
C LEU A 156 -7.90 -7.02 18.09
N THR A 157 -6.74 -6.82 18.68
CA THR A 157 -6.61 -6.04 19.92
C THR A 157 -6.30 -4.60 19.54
N SER A 158 -7.24 -3.69 19.80
CA SER A 158 -7.00 -2.27 19.61
C SER A 158 -6.48 -1.66 20.91
N LYS A 159 -5.48 -0.78 20.82
CA LYS A 159 -4.95 0.01 21.92
C LYS A 159 -4.99 1.48 21.54
N GLU A 160 -5.58 2.28 22.39
CA GLU A 160 -5.46 3.73 22.27
C GLU A 160 -4.02 4.16 22.62
N ILE A 161 -3.40 4.93 21.76
CA ILE A 161 -2.06 5.43 21.92
C ILE A 161 -2.02 6.94 21.72
N ASN A 162 -1.10 7.61 22.40
CA ASN A 162 -0.86 9.01 22.18
C ASN A 162 0.06 9.27 20.98
N ILE A 163 0.16 10.53 20.56
CA ILE A 163 0.96 10.92 19.38
C ILE A 163 2.41 10.48 19.49
N LYS A 164 3.05 10.61 20.66
CA LYS A 164 4.47 10.22 20.86
C LYS A 164 4.67 8.71 20.69
N GLU A 165 3.73 7.90 21.13
CA GLU A 165 3.76 6.45 20.91
C GLU A 165 3.57 6.11 19.44
N ALA A 166 2.64 6.78 18.74
CA ALA A 166 2.44 6.61 17.31
C ALA A 166 3.71 6.96 16.52
N GLU A 167 4.34 8.10 16.80
CA GLU A 167 5.61 8.51 16.17
C GLU A 167 6.71 7.49 16.40
N LYS A 168 6.83 6.95 17.61
CA LYS A 168 7.82 5.93 17.94
C LYS A 168 7.60 4.63 17.13
N ILE A 169 6.35 4.17 17.02
CA ILE A 169 6.00 2.98 16.24
C ILE A 169 6.34 3.20 14.76
N ILE A 170 5.93 4.34 14.19
CA ILE A 170 6.18 4.68 12.79
C ILE A 170 7.69 4.79 12.52
N ALA A 171 8.45 5.47 13.41
CA ALA A 171 9.88 5.60 13.27
C ALA A 171 10.60 4.24 13.34
N GLN A 172 10.18 3.36 14.25
CA GLN A 172 10.73 2.01 14.37
C GLN A 172 10.46 1.18 13.12
N PHE A 173 9.24 1.23 12.60
CA PHE A 173 8.85 0.54 11.38
C PHE A 173 9.66 1.02 10.17
N ASN A 174 9.83 2.33 10.03
CA ASN A 174 10.62 2.91 8.95
C ASN A 174 12.10 2.51 9.05
N ARG A 175 12.68 2.45 10.25
CA ARG A 175 14.05 1.95 10.46
C ARG A 175 14.20 0.50 10.03
N LEU A 176 13.30 -0.37 10.46
CA LEU A 176 13.33 -1.79 10.09
C LEU A 176 13.23 -1.99 8.58
N ASN A 177 12.40 -1.20 7.89
CA ASN A 177 12.31 -1.25 6.44
C ASN A 177 13.60 -0.72 5.77
N MET A 178 14.17 0.38 6.26
CA MET A 178 15.43 0.92 5.73
C MET A 178 16.63 -0.02 5.97
N ASP A 179 16.70 -0.67 7.12
CA ASP A 179 17.76 -1.64 7.43
C ASP A 179 17.59 -2.92 6.60
N THR A 180 16.34 -3.32 6.33
CA THR A 180 16.03 -4.41 5.40
C THR A 180 16.42 -4.05 3.96
N GLU A 181 16.30 -2.81 3.57
CA GLU A 181 16.78 -2.31 2.26
C GLU A 181 18.31 -2.17 2.22
N LYS A 182 18.93 -1.67 3.29
CA LYS A 182 20.40 -1.52 3.38
C LYS A 182 21.12 -2.87 3.50
N SER A 183 20.62 -3.80 4.30
CA SER A 183 21.17 -5.16 4.38
C SER A 183 21.04 -5.93 3.06
N LYS A 184 20.11 -5.49 2.21
CA LYS A 184 19.92 -5.97 0.85
C LYS A 184 20.92 -5.36 -0.15
N THR A 185 21.57 -4.24 0.20
CA THR A 185 22.57 -3.56 -0.65
C THR A 185 24.02 -3.82 -0.24
N THR A 186 24.29 -4.41 0.93
CA THR A 186 25.63 -4.60 1.53
C THR A 186 26.05 -6.05 1.74
N SER A 187 25.48 -7.00 1.01
CA SER A 187 26.10 -8.35 0.96
C SER A 187 27.12 -8.38 -0.19
N PRO A 188 28.38 -8.78 0.10
CA PRO A 188 29.47 -8.80 -0.85
C PRO A 188 29.24 -9.77 -2.01
#